data_41813b0b5a3932c772cc114e8e1b2d79
#
_entry.id   41813b0b5a3932c772cc114e8e1b2d79
#
_cell.length_a   1.000
_cell.length_b   1.000
_cell.length_c   1.000
_cell.angle_alpha   90.00
_cell.angle_beta   90.00
_cell.angle_gamma   90.00
#
_symmetry.space_group_name_H-M   'P 1'
#
loop_
_entity.id
_entity.type
_entity.pdbx_description
1 polymer ?
#
loop_
_entity_poly.entity_id
_entity_poly.type
_entity_poly.pdbx_seq_one_letter_code
_entity_poly.pdbx_strand_id
1 'polypeptide(L)'
;LLFVTFLTLFSFFHMSTIVDVSHDVITIVFKNLLPSLLPFMILVSLCLNLGILDILAYFLQIPFYNLFSLTPMMSSLYFVSFFCGYPTNVKIIKEAYELNYIDLDELQHLLSIASFSSISFIFVSLNTPYSLLIFICHLLPSLILALFYHHPQKKLTFKQVRQTLKQPHLSF
;
A
#
# COMPACT_ATOMS: atom_id res chain seq x y z
N LEU A 1 11.45 17.97 -26.27
CA LEU A 1 10.50 18.54 -27.25
C LEU A 1 10.22 17.53 -28.37
N LEU A 2 11.23 17.05 -29.11
CA LEU A 2 11.08 16.08 -30.21
C LEU A 2 10.35 14.79 -29.82
N PHE A 3 10.62 14.25 -28.65
CA PHE A 3 9.94 13.04 -28.15
C PHE A 3 8.44 13.28 -27.90
N VAL A 4 8.08 14.43 -27.33
CA VAL A 4 6.67 14.79 -27.09
C VAL A 4 5.93 15.01 -28.41
N THR A 5 6.55 15.73 -29.37
CA THR A 5 5.93 15.92 -30.71
C THR A 5 5.78 14.58 -31.46
N PHE A 6 6.74 13.69 -31.35
CA PHE A 6 6.62 12.34 -31.91
C PHE A 6 5.47 11.56 -31.31
N LEU A 7 5.34 11.55 -29.97
CA LEU A 7 4.22 10.87 -29.28
C LEU A 7 2.87 11.43 -29.66
N THR A 8 2.72 12.76 -29.76
CA THR A 8 1.46 13.40 -30.17
C THR A 8 1.09 13.06 -31.60
N LEU A 9 2.01 13.10 -32.53
CA LEU A 9 1.78 12.70 -33.91
C LEU A 9 1.43 11.21 -34.01
N PHE A 10 2.17 10.34 -33.34
CA PHE A 10 1.88 8.91 -33.28
C PHE A 10 0.49 8.62 -32.74
N SER A 11 0.09 9.31 -31.65
CA SER A 11 -1.24 9.18 -31.06
C SER A 11 -2.34 9.62 -32.02
N PHE A 12 -2.11 10.68 -32.79
CA PHE A 12 -3.07 11.18 -33.77
C PHE A 12 -3.30 10.16 -34.90
N PHE A 13 -2.24 9.54 -35.41
CA PHE A 13 -2.36 8.52 -36.47
C PHE A 13 -2.97 7.20 -35.97
N HIS A 14 -2.94 6.91 -34.65
CA HIS A 14 -3.48 5.69 -34.06
C HIS A 14 -4.70 5.97 -33.14
N MET A 15 -5.44 7.04 -33.42
CA MET A 15 -6.52 7.52 -32.56
C MET A 15 -7.60 6.47 -32.30
N SER A 16 -8.03 5.71 -33.31
CA SER A 16 -9.03 4.64 -33.16
C SER A 16 -8.55 3.56 -32.22
N THR A 17 -7.33 3.05 -32.42
CA THR A 17 -6.74 2.02 -31.57
C THR A 17 -6.59 2.50 -30.11
N ILE A 18 -6.19 3.76 -29.91
CA ILE A 18 -6.04 4.34 -28.56
C ILE A 18 -7.41 4.45 -27.90
N VAL A 19 -8.47 4.84 -28.61
CA VAL A 19 -9.82 4.91 -28.05
C VAL A 19 -10.33 3.54 -27.67
N ASP A 20 -10.15 2.52 -28.52
CA ASP A 20 -10.57 1.15 -28.25
C ASP A 20 -9.86 0.59 -27.02
N VAL A 21 -8.53 0.68 -26.97
CA VAL A 21 -7.73 0.25 -25.81
C VAL A 21 -8.11 1.02 -24.54
N SER A 22 -8.38 2.33 -24.65
CA SER A 22 -8.80 3.12 -23.50
C SER A 22 -10.15 2.66 -22.96
N HIS A 23 -11.09 2.34 -23.83
CA HIS A 23 -12.40 1.79 -23.44
C HIS A 23 -12.25 0.45 -22.72
N ASP A 24 -11.38 -0.44 -23.22
CA ASP A 24 -11.11 -1.72 -22.57
C ASP A 24 -10.48 -1.54 -21.19
N VAL A 25 -9.49 -0.65 -21.07
CA VAL A 25 -8.84 -0.34 -19.80
C VAL A 25 -9.85 0.25 -18.79
N ILE A 26 -10.69 1.20 -19.21
CA ILE A 26 -11.73 1.78 -18.37
C ILE A 26 -12.68 0.68 -17.87
N THR A 27 -13.07 -0.21 -18.76
CA THR A 27 -13.95 -1.33 -18.42
C THR A 27 -13.31 -2.25 -17.36
N ILE A 28 -12.04 -2.59 -17.51
CA ILE A 28 -11.29 -3.41 -16.53
C ILE A 28 -11.21 -2.68 -15.18
N VAL A 29 -10.94 -1.39 -15.19
CA VAL A 29 -10.85 -0.58 -13.96
C VAL A 29 -12.18 -0.58 -13.23
N PHE A 30 -13.29 -0.29 -13.91
CA PHE A 30 -14.60 -0.18 -13.25
C PHE A 30 -15.22 -1.52 -12.89
N LYS A 31 -15.00 -2.58 -13.68
CA LYS A 31 -15.59 -3.90 -13.42
C LYS A 31 -14.77 -4.76 -12.46
N ASN A 32 -13.45 -4.64 -12.50
CA ASN A 32 -12.58 -5.54 -11.76
C ASN A 32 -11.81 -4.83 -10.63
N LEU A 33 -11.10 -3.74 -10.94
CA LEU A 33 -10.22 -3.07 -9.98
C LEU A 33 -11.01 -2.35 -8.89
N LEU A 34 -11.93 -1.48 -9.29
CA LEU A 34 -12.66 -0.65 -8.33
C LEU A 34 -13.48 -1.48 -7.32
N PRO A 35 -14.28 -2.49 -7.74
CA PRO A 35 -15.02 -3.32 -6.80
C PRO A 35 -14.15 -4.15 -5.87
N SER A 36 -12.94 -4.52 -6.29
CA SER A 36 -12.01 -5.27 -5.43
C SER A 36 -11.25 -4.38 -4.45
N LEU A 37 -10.92 -3.15 -4.81
CA LEU A 37 -10.14 -2.24 -3.97
C LEU A 37 -11.00 -1.52 -2.91
N LEU A 38 -12.23 -1.10 -3.26
CA LEU A 38 -13.09 -0.30 -2.37
C LEU A 38 -13.37 -0.97 -1.01
N PRO A 39 -13.77 -2.26 -0.94
CA PRO A 39 -14.03 -2.91 0.34
C PRO A 39 -12.80 -2.93 1.25
N PHE A 40 -11.62 -3.21 0.68
CA PHE A 40 -10.37 -3.20 1.43
C PHE A 40 -9.98 -1.80 1.91
N MET A 41 -10.16 -0.77 1.07
CA MET A 41 -9.90 0.61 1.46
C MET A 41 -10.76 1.01 2.68
N ILE A 42 -12.05 0.73 2.64
CA ILE A 42 -12.97 1.05 3.73
C ILE A 42 -12.60 0.25 4.98
N LEU A 43 -12.37 -1.06 4.84
CA LEU A 43 -12.02 -1.93 5.95
C LEU A 43 -10.76 -1.46 6.68
N VAL A 44 -9.69 -1.17 5.95
CA VAL A 44 -8.41 -0.78 6.56
C VAL A 44 -8.48 0.62 7.15
N SER A 45 -9.19 1.56 6.52
CA SER A 45 -9.44 2.88 7.09
C SER A 45 -10.24 2.77 8.41
N LEU A 46 -11.26 1.91 8.47
CA LEU A 46 -11.96 1.60 9.71
C LEU A 46 -11.04 0.99 10.77
N CYS A 47 -10.19 0.03 10.38
CA CYS A 47 -9.23 -0.61 11.29
C CYS A 47 -8.24 0.40 11.88
N LEU A 48 -7.80 1.38 11.08
CA LEU A 48 -6.92 2.46 11.53
C LEU A 48 -7.65 3.33 12.57
N ASN A 49 -8.84 3.83 12.24
CA ASN A 49 -9.62 4.72 13.11
C ASN A 49 -10.09 4.03 14.41
N LEU A 50 -10.35 2.74 14.38
CA LEU A 50 -10.74 1.95 15.56
C LEU A 50 -9.53 1.49 16.40
N GLY A 51 -8.29 1.79 15.99
CA GLY A 51 -7.08 1.35 16.69
C GLY A 51 -6.77 -0.14 16.55
N ILE A 52 -7.40 -0.84 15.60
CA ILE A 52 -7.14 -2.27 15.36
C ILE A 52 -5.72 -2.47 14.81
N LEU A 53 -5.20 -1.50 14.05
CA LEU A 53 -3.83 -1.54 13.56
C LEU A 53 -2.79 -1.47 14.68
N ASP A 54 -3.11 -0.88 15.85
CA ASP A 54 -2.23 -0.90 17.01
C ASP A 54 -2.07 -2.31 17.58
N ILE A 55 -3.12 -3.12 17.55
CA ILE A 55 -3.04 -4.54 17.93
C ILE A 55 -2.09 -5.28 16.99
N LEU A 56 -2.26 -5.07 15.70
CA LEU A 56 -1.41 -5.68 14.68
C LEU A 56 0.05 -5.21 14.83
N ALA A 57 0.25 -3.91 15.08
CA ALA A 57 1.54 -3.31 15.35
C ALA A 57 2.24 -3.95 16.56
N TYR A 58 1.49 -4.21 17.63
CA TYR A 58 2.01 -4.87 18.83
C TYR A 58 2.55 -6.29 18.52
N PHE A 59 1.85 -7.07 17.71
CA PHE A 59 2.30 -8.42 17.36
C PHE A 59 3.44 -8.41 16.34
N LEU A 60 3.43 -7.48 15.39
CA LEU A 60 4.41 -7.43 14.31
C LEU A 60 5.69 -6.66 14.67
N GLN A 61 5.71 -5.87 15.76
CA GLN A 61 6.86 -5.01 16.09
C GLN A 61 8.19 -5.76 16.21
N ILE A 62 8.21 -6.97 16.79
CA ILE A 62 9.45 -7.73 17.00
C ILE A 62 10.01 -8.28 15.69
N PRO A 63 9.27 -9.06 14.89
CA PRO A 63 9.80 -9.63 13.66
C PRO A 63 10.17 -8.57 12.63
N PHE A 64 9.37 -7.53 12.46
CA PHE A 64 9.63 -6.49 11.45
C PHE A 64 10.73 -5.52 11.87
N TYR A 65 10.87 -5.24 13.18
CA TYR A 65 12.00 -4.46 13.66
C TYR A 65 13.33 -5.20 13.46
N ASN A 66 13.37 -6.48 13.80
CA ASN A 66 14.60 -7.27 13.67
C ASN A 66 15.04 -7.46 12.22
N LEU A 67 14.09 -7.55 11.28
CA LEU A 67 14.38 -7.75 9.85
C LEU A 67 14.61 -6.42 9.11
N PHE A 68 13.80 -5.41 9.36
CA PHE A 68 13.73 -4.20 8.54
C PHE A 68 13.83 -2.90 9.33
N SER A 69 14.06 -2.98 10.64
CA SER A 69 14.11 -1.81 11.54
C SER A 69 12.85 -0.92 11.48
N LEU A 70 11.70 -1.50 11.15
CA LEU A 70 10.43 -0.77 11.09
C LEU A 70 9.87 -0.52 12.49
N THR A 71 9.30 0.67 12.72
CA THR A 71 8.59 0.96 13.95
C THR A 71 7.29 0.15 14.03
N PRO A 72 6.66 0.03 15.20
CA PRO A 72 5.46 -0.82 15.35
C PRO A 72 4.33 -0.47 14.36
N MET A 73 3.99 0.82 14.22
CA MET A 73 2.94 1.25 13.30
C MET A 73 3.36 1.06 11.84
N MET A 74 4.61 1.35 11.48
CA MET A 74 5.14 1.03 10.14
C MET A 74 5.01 -0.46 9.82
N SER A 75 5.27 -1.34 10.79
CA SER A 75 5.17 -2.79 10.61
C SER A 75 3.74 -3.24 10.27
N SER A 76 2.73 -2.67 10.94
CA SER A 76 1.32 -2.97 10.63
C SER A 76 0.89 -2.42 9.29
N LEU A 77 1.25 -1.18 8.97
CA LEU A 77 0.93 -0.53 7.68
C LEU A 77 1.60 -1.25 6.50
N TYR A 78 2.87 -1.64 6.66
CA TYR A 78 3.59 -2.40 5.65
C TYR A 78 2.96 -3.79 5.44
N PHE A 79 2.60 -4.50 6.52
CA PHE A 79 1.91 -5.78 6.44
C PHE A 79 0.56 -5.67 5.72
N VAL A 80 -0.25 -4.68 6.06
CA VAL A 80 -1.55 -4.45 5.41
C VAL A 80 -1.38 -4.11 3.94
N SER A 81 -0.27 -3.47 3.55
CA SER A 81 0.03 -3.15 2.15
C SER A 81 0.13 -4.38 1.25
N PHE A 82 0.47 -5.57 1.77
CA PHE A 82 0.44 -6.82 0.99
C PHE A 82 -0.97 -7.17 0.49
N PHE A 83 -1.98 -6.84 1.26
CA PHE A 83 -3.38 -7.13 0.91
C PHE A 83 -4.00 -6.02 0.08
N CYS A 84 -3.74 -4.77 0.44
CA CYS A 84 -4.32 -3.61 -0.25
C CYS A 84 -3.58 -3.25 -1.53
N GLY A 85 -2.24 -3.31 -1.51
CA GLY A 85 -1.40 -2.93 -2.64
C GLY A 85 -1.50 -1.45 -3.01
N TYR A 86 -0.68 -1.06 -4.00
CA TYR A 86 -0.76 0.27 -4.61
C TYR A 86 -2.02 0.35 -5.51
N PRO A 87 -2.78 1.45 -5.52
CA PRO A 87 -2.55 2.73 -4.83
C PRO A 87 -3.20 2.85 -3.44
N THR A 88 -3.95 1.84 -2.98
CA THR A 88 -4.76 1.89 -1.76
C THR A 88 -3.92 2.10 -0.51
N ASN A 89 -2.77 1.43 -0.42
CA ASN A 89 -1.85 1.56 0.70
C ASN A 89 -1.31 2.98 0.87
N VAL A 90 -1.06 3.72 -0.22
CA VAL A 90 -0.62 5.13 -0.18
C VAL A 90 -1.63 6.01 0.56
N LYS A 91 -2.92 5.81 0.29
CA LYS A 91 -3.99 6.52 1.00
C LYS A 91 -3.98 6.23 2.48
N ILE A 92 -3.84 4.95 2.86
CA ILE A 92 -3.87 4.51 4.26
C ILE A 92 -2.63 5.01 5.02
N ILE A 93 -1.46 4.94 4.41
CA ILE A 93 -0.20 5.46 4.97
C ILE A 93 -0.31 6.97 5.18
N LYS A 94 -0.88 7.70 4.23
CA LYS A 94 -1.14 9.13 4.35
C LYS A 94 -2.13 9.44 5.48
N GLU A 95 -3.23 8.70 5.59
CA GLU A 95 -4.21 8.82 6.67
C GLU A 95 -3.57 8.58 8.04
N ALA A 96 -2.70 7.58 8.16
CA ALA A 96 -1.94 7.32 9.39
C ALA A 96 -1.01 8.49 9.77
N TYR A 97 -0.40 9.15 8.80
CA TYR A 97 0.39 10.36 9.02
C TYR A 97 -0.48 11.54 9.47
N GLU A 98 -1.62 11.79 8.82
CA GLU A 98 -2.56 12.85 9.17
C GLU A 98 -3.12 12.68 10.60
N LEU A 99 -3.29 11.43 11.05
CA LEU A 99 -3.69 11.08 12.42
C LEU A 99 -2.51 11.07 13.43
N ASN A 100 -1.30 11.45 13.02
CA ASN A 100 -0.08 11.45 13.84
C ASN A 100 0.34 10.08 14.39
N TYR A 101 0.00 8.99 13.71
CA TYR A 101 0.48 7.65 14.05
C TYR A 101 1.93 7.41 13.60
N ILE A 102 2.35 8.08 12.53
CA ILE A 102 3.70 8.03 11.97
C ILE A 102 4.21 9.45 11.71
N ASP A 103 5.53 9.63 11.76
CA ASP A 103 6.17 10.89 11.42
C ASP A 103 6.50 11.00 9.91
N LEU A 104 7.06 12.15 9.47
CA LEU A 104 7.34 12.41 8.07
C LEU A 104 8.39 11.45 7.49
N ASP A 105 9.41 11.10 8.27
CA ASP A 105 10.47 10.19 7.84
C ASP A 105 9.91 8.77 7.68
N GLU A 106 9.07 8.34 8.62
CA GLU A 106 8.35 7.06 8.57
C GLU A 106 7.40 7.00 7.37
N LEU A 107 6.68 8.10 7.06
CA LEU A 107 5.83 8.22 5.87
C LEU A 107 6.63 8.04 4.59
N GLN A 108 7.74 8.79 4.42
CA GLN A 108 8.57 8.72 3.21
C GLN A 108 9.18 7.34 3.02
N HIS A 109 9.65 6.72 4.10
CA HIS A 109 10.17 5.37 4.06
C HIS A 109 9.09 4.36 3.65
N LEU A 110 7.91 4.39 4.29
CA LEU A 110 6.81 3.49 3.93
C LEU A 110 6.37 3.65 2.48
N LEU A 111 6.25 4.88 1.97
CA LEU A 111 5.91 5.12 0.57
C LEU A 111 6.96 4.54 -0.40
N SER A 112 8.22 4.51 0.01
CA SER A 112 9.30 3.92 -0.79
C SER A 112 9.24 2.41 -0.84
N ILE A 113 8.99 1.74 0.28
CA ILE A 113 9.02 0.28 0.38
C ILE A 113 7.68 -0.39 0.08
N ALA A 114 6.56 0.28 0.31
CA ALA A 114 5.22 -0.30 0.12
C ALA A 114 4.67 -0.12 -1.31
N SER A 115 5.49 0.24 -2.30
CA SER A 115 5.07 0.49 -3.69
C SER A 115 5.02 -0.79 -4.52
N PHE A 116 4.23 -1.78 -4.09
CA PHE A 116 4.02 -3.04 -4.80
C PHE A 116 2.53 -3.36 -4.98
N SER A 117 2.24 -4.24 -5.92
CA SER A 117 0.87 -4.70 -6.20
C SER A 117 0.38 -5.67 -5.12
N SER A 118 -0.92 -5.64 -4.81
CA SER A 118 -1.51 -6.55 -3.83
C SER A 118 -1.46 -8.02 -4.29
N ILE A 119 -1.41 -8.91 -3.30
CA ILE A 119 -1.54 -10.36 -3.54
C ILE A 119 -2.83 -10.65 -4.32
N SER A 120 -3.96 -10.06 -3.92
CA SER A 120 -5.25 -10.24 -4.58
C SER A 120 -5.22 -9.84 -6.05
N PHE A 121 -4.57 -8.73 -6.38
CA PHE A 121 -4.46 -8.29 -7.77
C PHE A 121 -3.65 -9.27 -8.62
N ILE A 122 -2.50 -9.71 -8.13
CA ILE A 122 -1.60 -10.58 -8.90
C ILE A 122 -2.20 -11.99 -9.08
N PHE A 123 -2.76 -12.57 -8.02
CA PHE A 123 -3.24 -13.96 -8.08
C PHE A 123 -4.67 -14.09 -8.56
N VAL A 124 -5.54 -13.09 -8.34
CA VAL A 124 -6.96 -13.15 -8.73
C VAL A 124 -7.20 -12.41 -10.04
N SER A 125 -6.71 -11.17 -10.18
CA SER A 125 -7.02 -10.37 -11.38
C SER A 125 -6.13 -10.70 -12.57
N LEU A 126 -4.82 -10.88 -12.37
CA LEU A 126 -3.94 -11.29 -13.47
C LEU A 126 -4.05 -12.76 -13.78
N ASN A 127 -4.18 -13.60 -12.79
CA ASN A 127 -4.39 -15.06 -12.87
C ASN A 127 -3.58 -15.75 -13.98
N THR A 128 -2.27 -15.47 -14.02
CA THR A 128 -1.35 -16.04 -15.02
C THR A 128 -0.55 -17.19 -14.40
N PRO A 129 -0.03 -18.14 -15.19
CA PRO A 129 0.87 -19.18 -14.67
C PRO A 129 2.15 -18.61 -14.03
N TYR A 130 2.49 -17.36 -14.33
CA TYR A 130 3.65 -16.66 -13.81
C TYR A 130 3.35 -15.74 -12.61
N SER A 131 2.13 -15.77 -12.03
CA SER A 131 1.70 -14.89 -10.95
C SER A 131 2.66 -14.91 -9.76
N LEU A 132 3.18 -16.06 -9.39
CA LEU A 132 4.16 -16.19 -8.30
C LEU A 132 5.48 -15.47 -8.63
N LEU A 133 5.99 -15.63 -9.84
CA LEU A 133 7.22 -14.95 -10.28
C LEU A 133 7.02 -13.44 -10.31
N ILE A 134 5.89 -12.96 -10.83
CA ILE A 134 5.54 -11.54 -10.86
C ILE A 134 5.48 -11.01 -9.43
N PHE A 135 4.85 -11.71 -8.50
CA PHE A 135 4.77 -11.31 -7.10
C PHE A 135 6.16 -11.19 -6.45
N ILE A 136 7.03 -12.19 -6.67
CA ILE A 136 8.41 -12.16 -6.15
C ILE A 136 9.18 -10.97 -6.73
N CYS A 137 9.08 -10.71 -8.03
CA CYS A 137 9.74 -9.58 -8.69
C CYS A 137 9.26 -8.21 -8.16
N HIS A 138 7.99 -8.09 -7.79
CA HIS A 138 7.45 -6.87 -7.17
C HIS A 138 7.86 -6.71 -5.71
N LEU A 139 7.92 -7.81 -4.98
CA LEU A 139 8.23 -7.81 -3.54
C LEU A 139 9.72 -7.61 -3.27
N LEU A 140 10.58 -8.19 -4.09
CA LEU A 140 12.02 -8.22 -3.86
C LEU A 140 12.66 -6.82 -3.77
N PRO A 141 12.36 -5.85 -4.66
CA PRO A 141 12.84 -4.48 -4.51
C PRO A 141 12.38 -3.82 -3.20
N SER A 142 11.13 -4.04 -2.79
CA SER A 142 10.58 -3.54 -1.53
C SER A 142 11.37 -4.06 -0.33
N LEU A 143 11.63 -5.36 -0.29
CA LEU A 143 12.42 -5.98 0.78
C LEU A 143 13.86 -5.48 0.81
N ILE A 144 14.49 -5.33 -0.36
CA ILE A 144 15.86 -4.79 -0.46
C ILE A 144 15.89 -3.35 0.06
N LEU A 145 14.97 -2.50 -0.37
CA LEU A 145 14.90 -1.11 0.09
C LEU A 145 14.66 -1.03 1.61
N ALA A 146 13.81 -1.89 2.16
CA ALA A 146 13.53 -1.92 3.60
C ALA A 146 14.78 -2.20 4.44
N LEU A 147 15.76 -2.94 3.91
CA LEU A 147 17.02 -3.23 4.61
C LEU A 147 17.98 -2.04 4.68
N PHE A 148 17.86 -1.05 3.79
CA PHE A 148 18.75 0.12 3.77
C PHE A 148 18.35 1.21 4.76
N TYR A 149 17.13 1.20 5.27
CA TYR A 149 16.65 2.17 6.23
C TYR A 149 16.76 1.64 7.65
N HIS A 150 17.06 2.53 8.58
CA HIS A 150 17.14 2.19 9.99
C HIS A 150 16.40 3.24 10.83
N HIS A 151 15.35 2.80 11.52
CA HIS A 151 14.61 3.64 12.47
C HIS A 151 14.96 3.26 13.93
N PRO A 152 14.93 4.22 14.86
CA PRO A 152 15.13 3.94 16.28
C PRO A 152 14.01 3.03 16.79
N GLN A 153 14.37 2.09 17.65
CA GLN A 153 13.40 1.14 18.21
C GLN A 153 12.36 1.86 19.08
N LYS A 154 11.15 1.96 18.58
CA LYS A 154 9.96 2.36 19.34
C LYS A 154 9.26 1.06 19.80
N LYS A 155 9.08 0.85 21.11
CA LYS A 155 8.35 -0.32 21.63
C LYS A 155 6.93 0.06 22.03
N LEU A 156 5.96 -0.60 21.45
CA LEU A 156 4.57 -0.51 21.86
C LEU A 156 4.30 -1.48 23.03
N THR A 157 3.73 -0.93 24.10
CA THR A 157 3.31 -1.71 25.26
C THR A 157 1.82 -2.02 25.15
N PHE A 158 1.40 -3.21 25.59
CA PHE A 158 -0.02 -3.62 25.58
C PHE A 158 -0.94 -2.61 26.28
N LYS A 159 -0.45 -1.90 27.31
CA LYS A 159 -1.20 -0.84 27.99
C LYS A 159 -1.53 0.34 27.05
N GLN A 160 -0.61 0.72 26.16
CA GLN A 160 -0.82 1.78 25.17
C GLN A 160 -1.86 1.35 24.14
N VAL A 161 -1.74 0.13 23.59
CA VAL A 161 -2.73 -0.43 22.66
C VAL A 161 -4.14 -0.43 23.28
N ARG A 162 -4.26 -0.83 24.55
CA ARG A 162 -5.55 -0.81 25.26
C ARG A 162 -6.11 0.60 25.44
N GLN A 163 -5.26 1.61 25.58
CA GLN A 163 -5.68 3.02 25.70
C GLN A 163 -6.23 3.53 24.37
N THR A 164 -5.55 3.24 23.26
CA THR A 164 -6.02 3.62 21.90
C THR A 164 -7.38 3.01 21.58
N LEU A 165 -7.57 1.73 21.89
CA LEU A 165 -8.86 1.05 21.70
C LEU A 165 -10.01 1.64 22.52
N LYS A 166 -9.73 2.27 23.65
CA LYS A 166 -10.74 2.93 24.49
C LYS A 166 -11.12 4.33 24.01
N GLN A 167 -10.26 4.97 23.25
CA GLN A 167 -10.46 6.29 22.67
C GLN A 167 -10.19 6.25 21.16
N PRO A 168 -11.07 5.61 20.38
CA PRO A 168 -10.89 5.56 18.94
C PRO A 168 -10.90 6.99 18.36
N HIS A 169 -10.00 7.28 17.46
CA HIS A 169 -9.94 8.55 16.72
C HIS A 169 -11.04 8.61 15.67
N LEU A 170 -12.31 8.70 16.11
CA LEU A 170 -13.44 8.94 15.22
C LEU A 170 -13.51 10.44 14.91
N SER A 171 -12.73 10.90 13.94
CA SER A 171 -12.96 12.19 13.28
C SER A 171 -13.85 11.94 12.06
N PHE A 172 -15.14 12.28 12.21
CA PHE A 172 -16.05 12.38 11.06
C PHE A 172 -15.84 13.71 10.33
#